data_fbaf42688d6eb2be6807ffcc9b7ac4dc
#
_entry.id   fbaf42688d6eb2be6807ffcc9b7ac4dc
#
_cell.length_a   1.000
_cell.length_b   1.000
_cell.length_c   1.000
_cell.angle_alpha   90.00
_cell.angle_beta   90.00
_cell.angle_gamma   90.00
#
_symmetry.space_group_name_H-M   'P 1'
#
loop_
_entity.id
_entity.type
_entity.pdbx_description
1 polymer ?
#
loop_
_entity_poly.entity_id
_entity_poly.type
_entity_poly.pdbx_seq_one_letter_code
_entity_poly.pdbx_strand_id
1 'polypeptide(L)'
;LSSLNPHMIKHLKIKSEKLKKISNLGSNDTVIDIGSNDGTFLSNFKKSNKLIGVDPTIKKLKKFYHKDIITVSDFFDSKKIFKYIKNKKAKIITSISMFYDLPSPIKFAQDIHECLDDNGIWHLEQSYMPLMLKNISYDTICHEHLEYYSLKTIKYIFDQVGFKIVDLEFNDINGGSFAITVSKKKAKYTEYS
;
A
#
# COMPACT_ATOMS: atom_id res chain seq x y z
N LEU A 1 0.36 9.65 -13.83
CA LEU A 1 1.16 8.44 -14.08
C LEU A 1 2.45 8.52 -13.29
N SER A 2 2.69 7.53 -12.42
CA SER A 2 3.91 7.45 -11.60
C SER A 2 5.17 7.32 -12.48
N SER A 3 5.07 6.65 -13.62
CA SER A 3 6.15 6.47 -14.58
C SER A 3 6.65 7.75 -15.27
N LEU A 4 5.90 8.83 -15.21
CA LEU A 4 6.30 10.12 -15.82
C LEU A 4 7.14 11.00 -14.89
N ASN A 5 7.22 10.67 -13.61
CA ASN A 5 7.94 11.45 -12.61
C ASN A 5 9.19 10.68 -12.14
N PRO A 6 10.43 11.12 -12.53
CA PRO A 6 11.66 10.43 -12.13
C PRO A 6 11.86 10.34 -10.61
N HIS A 7 11.43 11.35 -9.85
CA HIS A 7 11.50 11.34 -8.40
C HIS A 7 10.58 10.26 -7.81
N MET A 8 9.37 10.13 -8.35
CA MET A 8 8.42 9.09 -7.93
C MET A 8 8.94 7.69 -8.28
N ILE A 9 9.49 7.49 -9.47
CA ILE A 9 10.12 6.21 -9.87
C ILE A 9 11.21 5.81 -8.88
N LYS A 10 12.12 6.74 -8.55
CA LYS A 10 13.20 6.51 -7.58
C LYS A 10 12.63 6.20 -6.19
N HIS A 11 11.64 6.95 -5.73
CA HIS A 11 10.98 6.76 -4.45
C HIS A 11 10.36 5.37 -4.35
N LEU A 12 9.53 4.97 -5.32
CA LEU A 12 8.88 3.67 -5.36
C LEU A 12 9.87 2.51 -5.43
N LYS A 13 11.01 2.69 -6.12
CA LYS A 13 12.10 1.71 -6.16
C LYS A 13 12.73 1.53 -4.77
N ILE A 14 13.07 2.61 -4.07
CA ILE A 14 13.62 2.56 -2.72
C ILE A 14 12.65 1.86 -1.76
N LYS A 15 11.36 2.21 -1.82
CA LYS A 15 10.31 1.55 -1.03
C LYS A 15 10.24 0.06 -1.31
N SER A 16 10.22 -0.33 -2.58
CA SER A 16 10.16 -1.76 -2.93
C SER A 16 11.34 -2.55 -2.36
N GLU A 17 12.56 -2.00 -2.42
CA GLU A 17 13.75 -2.66 -1.84
C GLU A 17 13.67 -2.76 -0.31
N LYS A 18 13.19 -1.72 0.37
CA LYS A 18 12.95 -1.75 1.82
C LYS A 18 11.95 -2.83 2.20
N LEU A 19 10.80 -2.88 1.51
CA LEU A 19 9.73 -3.83 1.80
C LEU A 19 10.15 -5.30 1.53
N LYS A 20 10.92 -5.56 0.47
CA LYS A 20 11.52 -6.87 0.21
C LYS A 20 12.38 -7.36 1.38
N LYS A 21 13.19 -6.45 1.96
CA LYS A 21 14.05 -6.77 3.12
C LYS A 21 13.22 -7.03 4.37
N ILE A 22 12.28 -6.13 4.73
CA ILE A 22 11.43 -6.27 5.92
C ILE A 22 10.65 -7.58 5.87
N SER A 23 10.01 -7.88 4.73
CA SER A 23 9.18 -9.06 4.58
C SER A 23 9.97 -10.36 4.40
N ASN A 24 11.27 -10.28 4.12
CA ASN A 24 12.06 -11.41 3.65
C ASN A 24 11.38 -12.10 2.45
N LEU A 25 11.09 -11.30 1.41
CA LEU A 25 10.34 -11.73 0.24
C LEU A 25 11.06 -12.85 -0.51
N GLY A 26 10.42 -14.02 -0.59
CA GLY A 26 10.91 -15.19 -1.32
C GLY A 26 10.40 -15.24 -2.76
N SER A 27 10.97 -16.16 -3.54
CA SER A 27 10.43 -16.51 -4.86
C SER A 27 9.03 -17.09 -4.71
N ASN A 28 8.15 -16.81 -5.67
CA ASN A 28 6.74 -17.22 -5.68
C ASN A 28 5.86 -16.61 -4.56
N ASP A 29 6.37 -15.65 -3.79
CA ASP A 29 5.52 -14.88 -2.88
C ASP A 29 4.61 -13.92 -3.67
N THR A 30 3.43 -13.66 -3.10
CA THR A 30 2.45 -12.76 -3.70
C THR A 30 2.65 -11.34 -3.21
N VAL A 31 2.67 -10.39 -4.14
CA VAL A 31 2.69 -8.95 -3.89
C VAL A 31 1.43 -8.34 -4.50
N ILE A 32 0.69 -7.58 -3.71
CA ILE A 32 -0.51 -6.84 -4.15
C ILE A 32 -0.25 -5.35 -3.99
N ASP A 33 -0.49 -4.58 -5.03
CA ASP A 33 -0.46 -3.11 -4.99
C ASP A 33 -1.85 -2.56 -5.25
N ILE A 34 -2.41 -1.84 -4.28
CA ILE A 34 -3.75 -1.26 -4.32
C ILE A 34 -3.62 0.23 -4.62
N GLY A 35 -4.40 0.73 -5.60
CA GLY A 35 -4.15 2.03 -6.20
C GLY A 35 -2.90 1.98 -7.10
N SER A 36 -2.73 0.86 -7.81
CA SER A 36 -1.49 0.51 -8.52
C SER A 36 -1.19 1.39 -9.74
N ASN A 37 -2.09 2.30 -10.10
CA ASN A 37 -1.95 3.30 -11.17
C ASN A 37 -1.47 2.65 -12.47
N ASP A 38 -0.24 2.92 -12.89
CA ASP A 38 0.40 2.40 -14.12
C ASP A 38 1.34 1.20 -13.89
N GLY A 39 1.32 0.60 -12.70
CA GLY A 39 2.12 -0.58 -12.35
C GLY A 39 3.60 -0.31 -12.08
N THR A 40 4.02 0.97 -11.98
CA THR A 40 5.42 1.36 -11.74
C THR A 40 5.99 0.72 -10.48
N PHE A 41 5.24 0.67 -9.38
CA PHE A 41 5.70 0.03 -8.14
C PHE A 41 5.95 -1.47 -8.34
N LEU A 42 4.98 -2.18 -8.92
CA LEU A 42 5.07 -3.63 -9.15
C LEU A 42 6.20 -4.02 -10.10
N SER A 43 6.58 -3.14 -11.02
CA SER A 43 7.68 -3.38 -11.96
C SER A 43 9.06 -3.53 -11.28
N ASN A 44 9.18 -3.16 -10.00
CA ASN A 44 10.40 -3.35 -9.21
C ASN A 44 10.54 -4.76 -8.61
N PHE A 45 9.56 -5.64 -8.78
CA PHE A 45 9.61 -7.01 -8.25
C PHE A 45 10.01 -8.02 -9.31
N LYS A 46 10.50 -9.20 -8.86
CA LYS A 46 10.94 -10.27 -9.77
C LYS A 46 9.74 -10.93 -10.46
N LYS A 47 9.93 -11.41 -11.69
CA LYS A 47 8.91 -12.18 -12.42
C LYS A 47 8.54 -13.50 -11.74
N SER A 48 9.39 -14.01 -10.85
CA SER A 48 9.10 -15.19 -10.02
C SER A 48 8.07 -14.91 -8.93
N ASN A 49 7.82 -13.65 -8.60
CA ASN A 49 6.76 -13.28 -7.67
C ASN A 49 5.41 -13.23 -8.40
N LYS A 50 4.34 -13.56 -7.69
CA LYS A 50 2.99 -13.34 -8.16
C LYS A 50 2.61 -11.89 -7.91
N LEU A 51 2.47 -11.10 -8.97
CA LEU A 51 2.21 -9.66 -8.92
C LEU A 51 0.76 -9.37 -9.28
N ILE A 52 0.06 -8.61 -8.42
CA ILE A 52 -1.34 -8.24 -8.61
C ILE A 52 -1.48 -6.74 -8.42
N GLY A 53 -1.89 -6.04 -9.48
CA GLY A 53 -2.26 -4.63 -9.42
C GLY A 53 -3.78 -4.48 -9.36
N VAL A 54 -4.25 -3.67 -8.41
CA VAL A 54 -5.68 -3.40 -8.22
C VAL A 54 -5.91 -1.89 -8.32
N ASP A 55 -6.67 -1.45 -9.32
CA ASP A 55 -6.97 -0.03 -9.52
C ASP A 55 -8.15 0.11 -10.50
N PRO A 56 -9.17 0.91 -10.21
CA PRO A 56 -10.30 1.10 -11.12
C PRO A 56 -9.90 1.72 -12.46
N THR A 57 -8.78 2.43 -12.53
CA THR A 57 -8.29 3.09 -13.75
C THR A 57 -7.48 2.19 -14.68
N ILE A 58 -7.20 0.95 -14.31
CA ILE A 58 -6.35 0.01 -15.07
C ILE A 58 -6.79 -0.14 -16.53
N LYS A 59 -8.11 -0.13 -16.82
CA LYS A 59 -8.58 -0.21 -18.22
C LYS A 59 -7.93 0.84 -19.12
N LYS A 60 -7.73 2.06 -18.61
CA LYS A 60 -7.09 3.16 -19.32
C LYS A 60 -5.56 3.05 -19.34
N LEU A 61 -4.98 2.42 -18.32
CA LEU A 61 -3.53 2.38 -18.08
C LEU A 61 -2.89 1.04 -18.41
N LYS A 62 -3.66 0.06 -18.85
CA LYS A 62 -3.20 -1.33 -19.06
C LYS A 62 -1.96 -1.46 -19.95
N LYS A 63 -1.78 -0.58 -20.91
CA LYS A 63 -0.62 -0.56 -21.81
C LYS A 63 0.73 -0.35 -21.10
N PHE A 64 0.73 0.19 -19.89
CA PHE A 64 1.93 0.43 -19.09
C PHE A 64 2.29 -0.77 -18.19
N TYR A 65 1.37 -1.70 -17.99
CA TYR A 65 1.61 -2.88 -17.16
C TYR A 65 2.42 -3.93 -17.90
N HIS A 66 3.41 -4.48 -17.23
CA HIS A 66 4.11 -5.66 -17.74
C HIS A 66 3.13 -6.84 -17.82
N LYS A 67 3.26 -7.66 -18.87
CA LYS A 67 2.35 -8.80 -19.15
C LYS A 67 2.24 -9.83 -18.01
N ASP A 68 3.26 -9.93 -17.16
CA ASP A 68 3.31 -10.87 -16.04
C ASP A 68 2.56 -10.37 -14.79
N ILE A 69 2.05 -9.12 -14.82
CA ILE A 69 1.26 -8.55 -13.72
C ILE A 69 -0.21 -8.84 -13.95
N ILE A 70 -0.83 -9.52 -12.97
CA ILE A 70 -2.27 -9.72 -12.94
C ILE A 70 -2.92 -8.38 -12.62
N THR A 71 -3.84 -7.94 -13.47
CA THR A 71 -4.52 -6.65 -13.31
C THR A 71 -5.99 -6.86 -12.94
N VAL A 72 -6.44 -6.16 -11.89
CA VAL A 72 -7.81 -6.12 -11.42
C VAL A 72 -8.33 -4.70 -11.55
N SER A 73 -9.11 -4.44 -12.61
CA SER A 73 -9.67 -3.10 -12.89
C SER A 73 -10.97 -2.88 -12.10
N ASP A 74 -10.82 -2.72 -10.78
CA ASP A 74 -11.93 -2.54 -9.85
C ASP A 74 -11.40 -1.95 -8.54
N PHE A 75 -12.30 -1.54 -7.64
CA PHE A 75 -11.94 -1.25 -6.25
C PHE A 75 -11.55 -2.53 -5.52
N PHE A 76 -10.61 -2.38 -4.57
CA PHE A 76 -10.15 -3.49 -3.75
C PHE A 76 -11.29 -4.03 -2.87
N ASP A 77 -11.43 -5.35 -2.87
CA ASP A 77 -12.37 -6.13 -2.07
C ASP A 77 -11.76 -7.52 -1.89
N SER A 78 -11.65 -8.00 -0.65
CA SER A 78 -11.04 -9.30 -0.35
C SER A 78 -11.68 -10.44 -1.12
N LYS A 79 -13.01 -10.46 -1.27
CA LYS A 79 -13.75 -11.50 -2.01
C LYS A 79 -13.34 -11.58 -3.47
N LYS A 80 -13.11 -10.40 -4.11
CA LYS A 80 -12.65 -10.34 -5.50
C LYS A 80 -11.21 -10.82 -5.66
N ILE A 81 -10.38 -10.61 -4.64
CA ILE A 81 -8.96 -10.97 -4.65
C ILE A 81 -8.73 -12.44 -4.31
N PHE A 82 -9.59 -13.08 -3.51
CA PHE A 82 -9.43 -14.47 -3.09
C PHE A 82 -9.23 -15.45 -4.23
N LYS A 83 -9.89 -15.26 -5.38
CA LYS A 83 -9.67 -16.13 -6.55
C LYS A 83 -8.22 -16.17 -7.03
N TYR A 84 -7.46 -15.10 -6.77
CA TYR A 84 -6.05 -15.00 -7.15
C TYR A 84 -5.09 -15.48 -6.06
N ILE A 85 -5.50 -15.46 -4.78
CA ILE A 85 -4.64 -15.76 -3.62
C ILE A 85 -5.10 -16.98 -2.80
N LYS A 86 -6.11 -17.72 -3.26
CA LYS A 86 -6.71 -18.86 -2.53
C LYS A 86 -5.71 -19.88 -2.00
N ASN A 87 -4.60 -20.09 -2.72
CA ASN A 87 -3.58 -21.07 -2.35
C ASN A 87 -2.41 -20.45 -1.56
N LYS A 88 -2.22 -19.13 -1.63
CA LYS A 88 -1.13 -18.44 -0.95
C LYS A 88 -1.47 -16.96 -0.78
N LYS A 89 -1.73 -16.55 0.46
CA LYS A 89 -2.00 -15.16 0.81
C LYS A 89 -0.82 -14.24 0.48
N ALA A 90 -1.08 -12.95 0.44
CA ALA A 90 -0.10 -11.96 0.05
C ALA A 90 0.99 -11.77 1.11
N LYS A 91 2.24 -11.78 0.68
CA LYS A 91 3.41 -11.49 1.52
C LYS A 91 3.61 -9.99 1.72
N ILE A 92 3.33 -9.22 0.69
CA ILE A 92 3.34 -7.75 0.72
C ILE A 92 2.03 -7.26 0.13
N ILE A 93 1.37 -6.34 0.82
CA ILE A 93 0.28 -5.51 0.29
C ILE A 93 0.71 -4.05 0.42
N THR A 94 0.49 -3.25 -0.61
CA THR A 94 0.77 -1.81 -0.57
C THR A 94 -0.47 -1.00 -0.93
N SER A 95 -0.57 0.19 -0.32
CA SER A 95 -1.54 1.23 -0.65
C SER A 95 -0.86 2.60 -0.48
N ILE A 96 -0.37 3.15 -1.60
CA ILE A 96 0.40 4.39 -1.63
C ILE A 96 -0.47 5.48 -2.23
N SER A 97 -0.65 6.59 -1.49
CA SER A 97 -1.43 7.77 -1.90
C SER A 97 -2.87 7.45 -2.34
N MET A 98 -3.59 6.64 -1.54
CA MET A 98 -4.99 6.31 -1.83
C MET A 98 -5.87 6.05 -0.58
N PHE A 99 -5.28 5.84 0.60
CA PHE A 99 -6.05 5.45 1.79
C PHE A 99 -6.96 6.57 2.29
N TYR A 100 -6.62 7.81 2.05
CA TYR A 100 -7.41 9.01 2.39
C TYR A 100 -8.67 9.19 1.53
N ASP A 101 -8.81 8.43 0.43
CA ASP A 101 -9.98 8.47 -0.47
C ASP A 101 -11.05 7.44 -0.08
N LEU A 102 -10.82 6.67 1.00
CA LEU A 102 -11.67 5.54 1.35
C LEU A 102 -12.87 5.96 2.18
N PRO A 103 -14.11 5.63 1.78
CA PRO A 103 -15.30 5.89 2.57
C PRO A 103 -15.44 4.98 3.80
N SER A 104 -14.69 3.87 3.84
CA SER A 104 -14.76 2.87 4.91
C SER A 104 -13.38 2.29 5.23
N PRO A 105 -12.48 3.07 5.87
CA PRO A 105 -11.08 2.66 6.08
C PRO A 105 -10.92 1.43 6.98
N ILE A 106 -11.78 1.25 7.99
CA ILE A 106 -11.76 0.06 8.86
C ILE A 106 -12.11 -1.20 8.05
N LYS A 107 -13.16 -1.15 7.20
CA LYS A 107 -13.53 -2.27 6.35
C LYS A 107 -12.42 -2.62 5.36
N PHE A 108 -11.78 -1.62 4.76
CA PHE A 108 -10.65 -1.81 3.88
C PHE A 108 -9.47 -2.49 4.60
N ALA A 109 -9.15 -2.05 5.82
CA ALA A 109 -8.11 -2.67 6.64
C ALA A 109 -8.46 -4.13 7.02
N GLN A 110 -9.74 -4.44 7.28
CA GLN A 110 -10.21 -5.81 7.48
C GLN A 110 -10.00 -6.68 6.24
N ASP A 111 -10.35 -6.18 5.05
CA ASP A 111 -10.14 -6.88 3.78
C ASP A 111 -8.64 -7.16 3.53
N ILE A 112 -7.77 -6.20 3.87
CA ILE A 112 -6.33 -6.42 3.81
C ILE A 112 -5.90 -7.52 4.79
N HIS A 113 -6.39 -7.47 6.03
CA HIS A 113 -6.06 -8.49 7.05
C HIS A 113 -6.44 -9.91 6.59
N GLU A 114 -7.57 -10.05 5.90
CA GLU A 114 -8.00 -11.33 5.33
C GLU A 114 -7.07 -11.81 4.20
N CYS A 115 -6.61 -10.90 3.33
CA CYS A 115 -5.74 -11.22 2.19
C CYS A 115 -4.27 -11.40 2.57
N LEU A 116 -3.84 -10.85 3.70
CA LEU A 116 -2.45 -10.85 4.14
C LEU A 116 -2.03 -12.20 4.74
N ASP A 117 -0.85 -12.70 4.36
CA ASP A 117 -0.19 -13.83 5.01
C ASP A 117 0.03 -13.56 6.51
N ASP A 118 0.10 -14.61 7.34
CA ASP A 118 0.27 -14.44 8.79
C ASP A 118 1.60 -13.79 9.16
N ASN A 119 2.62 -13.94 8.32
CA ASN A 119 3.88 -13.22 8.39
C ASN A 119 4.06 -12.26 7.19
N GLY A 120 2.97 -11.74 6.65
CA GLY A 120 2.96 -10.70 5.65
C GLY A 120 3.03 -9.30 6.25
N ILE A 121 3.28 -8.33 5.40
CA ILE A 121 3.29 -6.90 5.74
C ILE A 121 2.34 -6.12 4.83
N TRP A 122 1.67 -5.15 5.41
CA TRP A 122 0.96 -4.11 4.68
C TRP A 122 1.68 -2.78 4.86
N HIS A 123 1.98 -2.12 3.75
CA HIS A 123 2.61 -0.81 3.72
C HIS A 123 1.65 0.22 3.16
N LEU A 124 1.44 1.30 3.89
CA LEU A 124 0.71 2.46 3.41
C LEU A 124 1.57 3.71 3.51
N GLU A 125 1.43 4.59 2.53
CA GLU A 125 2.08 5.90 2.52
C GLU A 125 1.09 6.95 2.03
N GLN A 126 1.01 8.06 2.74
CA GLN A 126 0.09 9.16 2.41
C GLN A 126 0.45 10.45 3.13
N SER A 127 -0.21 11.53 2.75
CA SER A 127 -0.09 12.83 3.40
C SER A 127 -0.35 12.73 4.90
N TYR A 128 0.48 13.41 5.69
CA TYR A 128 0.39 13.46 7.15
C TYR A 128 -0.16 14.78 7.62
N MET A 129 -1.40 14.78 8.14
CA MET A 129 -2.13 15.99 8.50
C MET A 129 -1.31 16.99 9.36
N PRO A 130 -0.58 16.59 10.42
CA PRO A 130 0.21 17.54 11.20
C PRO A 130 1.31 18.24 10.38
N LEU A 131 1.95 17.56 9.42
CA LEU A 131 2.92 18.19 8.52
C LEU A 131 2.23 19.09 7.49
N MET A 132 1.07 18.70 6.97
CA MET A 132 0.28 19.56 6.10
C MET A 132 -0.06 20.89 6.77
N LEU A 133 -0.52 20.86 8.02
CA LEU A 133 -0.82 22.07 8.81
C LEU A 133 0.43 22.90 9.07
N LYS A 134 1.54 22.26 9.46
CA LYS A 134 2.83 22.93 9.71
C LYS A 134 3.37 23.61 8.46
N ASN A 135 3.27 22.95 7.31
CA ASN A 135 3.81 23.42 6.03
C ASN A 135 2.82 24.28 5.24
N ILE A 136 1.60 24.49 5.76
CA ILE A 136 0.51 25.23 5.10
C ILE A 136 0.22 24.67 3.70
N SER A 137 0.18 23.32 3.59
CA SER A 137 0.00 22.61 2.32
C SER A 137 -1.48 22.52 1.95
N TYR A 138 -2.08 23.64 1.49
CA TYR A 138 -3.50 23.70 1.12
C TYR A 138 -3.83 23.01 -0.22
N ASP A 139 -2.84 22.78 -1.06
CA ASP A 139 -2.99 22.09 -2.35
C ASP A 139 -3.42 20.63 -2.23
N THR A 140 -3.28 20.04 -1.04
CA THR A 140 -3.75 18.69 -0.73
C THR A 140 -5.21 18.64 -0.28
N ILE A 141 -5.87 19.81 -0.09
CA ILE A 141 -7.28 19.88 0.30
C ILE A 141 -8.14 19.88 -0.96
N CYS A 142 -8.74 18.74 -1.25
CA CYS A 142 -9.64 18.57 -2.40
C CYS A 142 -10.81 17.64 -2.04
N HIS A 143 -11.87 17.66 -2.85
CA HIS A 143 -13.08 16.87 -2.59
C HIS A 143 -12.89 15.36 -2.74
N GLU A 144 -11.80 14.91 -3.36
CA GLU A 144 -11.46 13.49 -3.50
C GLU A 144 -10.84 12.92 -2.22
N HIS A 145 -10.18 13.78 -1.41
CA HIS A 145 -9.59 13.38 -0.14
C HIS A 145 -10.62 13.46 0.98
N LEU A 146 -11.25 12.33 1.30
CA LEU A 146 -12.32 12.25 2.28
C LEU A 146 -11.81 12.42 3.72
N GLU A 147 -10.55 12.07 3.98
CA GLU A 147 -9.98 12.00 5.32
C GLU A 147 -8.56 12.56 5.38
N TYR A 148 -8.20 13.17 6.50
CA TYR A 148 -6.86 13.68 6.79
C TYR A 148 -6.34 13.05 8.07
N TYR A 149 -5.33 12.18 7.95
CA TYR A 149 -4.91 11.31 9.04
C TYR A 149 -3.73 11.85 9.85
N SER A 150 -3.84 11.68 11.17
CA SER A 150 -2.70 11.68 12.09
C SER A 150 -2.25 10.24 12.38
N LEU A 151 -1.04 10.08 12.92
CA LEU A 151 -0.55 8.76 13.35
C LEU A 151 -1.46 8.12 14.40
N LYS A 152 -2.01 8.94 15.32
CA LYS A 152 -2.95 8.48 16.35
C LYS A 152 -4.21 7.85 15.74
N THR A 153 -4.78 8.50 14.73
CA THR A 153 -6.00 8.02 14.06
C THR A 153 -5.74 6.72 13.29
N ILE A 154 -4.62 6.67 12.54
CA ILE A 154 -4.23 5.45 11.82
C ILE A 154 -3.96 4.30 12.77
N LYS A 155 -3.23 4.55 13.88
CA LYS A 155 -2.99 3.53 14.90
C LYS A 155 -4.29 2.97 15.48
N TYR A 156 -5.28 3.83 15.75
CA TYR A 156 -6.59 3.38 16.20
C TYR A 156 -7.24 2.41 15.21
N ILE A 157 -7.21 2.71 13.89
CA ILE A 157 -7.75 1.82 12.85
C ILE A 157 -7.01 0.47 12.87
N PHE A 158 -5.67 0.48 12.97
CA PHE A 158 -4.89 -0.74 13.02
C PHE A 158 -5.18 -1.60 14.24
N ASP A 159 -5.33 -0.97 15.41
CA ASP A 159 -5.66 -1.67 16.64
C ASP A 159 -7.03 -2.36 16.57
N GLN A 160 -8.04 -1.72 15.95
CA GLN A 160 -9.38 -2.30 15.75
C GLN A 160 -9.36 -3.56 14.88
N VAL A 161 -8.43 -3.65 13.93
CA VAL A 161 -8.35 -4.76 12.98
C VAL A 161 -7.38 -5.86 13.43
N GLY A 162 -6.50 -5.57 14.39
CA GLY A 162 -5.52 -6.53 14.87
C GLY A 162 -4.17 -6.45 14.16
N PHE A 163 -3.80 -5.27 13.69
CA PHE A 163 -2.46 -4.95 13.22
C PHE A 163 -1.57 -4.37 14.32
N LYS A 164 -0.25 -4.47 14.14
CA LYS A 164 0.78 -3.74 14.87
C LYS A 164 1.70 -3.04 13.89
N ILE A 165 2.22 -1.87 14.27
CA ILE A 165 3.21 -1.13 13.48
C ILE A 165 4.56 -1.81 13.62
N VAL A 166 5.26 -2.04 12.51
CA VAL A 166 6.60 -2.65 12.48
C VAL A 166 7.66 -1.70 11.93
N ASP A 167 7.24 -0.67 11.21
CA ASP A 167 8.13 0.37 10.69
C ASP A 167 7.34 1.65 10.44
N LEU A 168 7.97 2.80 10.72
CA LEU A 168 7.39 4.13 10.54
C LEU A 168 8.48 5.08 10.06
N GLU A 169 8.20 5.83 9.01
CA GLU A 169 9.04 6.92 8.55
C GLU A 169 8.22 8.12 8.09
N PHE A 170 8.82 9.30 8.16
CA PHE A 170 8.29 10.54 7.60
C PHE A 170 9.14 10.95 6.41
N ASN A 171 8.52 11.55 5.39
CA ASN A 171 9.22 12.05 4.21
C ASN A 171 8.52 13.30 3.66
N ASP A 172 9.17 13.94 2.67
CA ASP A 172 8.70 15.21 2.10
C ASP A 172 7.78 15.03 0.87
N ILE A 173 7.38 13.80 0.56
CA ILE A 173 6.47 13.54 -0.57
C ILE A 173 5.13 14.20 -0.30
N ASN A 174 4.56 14.85 -1.33
CA ASN A 174 3.27 15.55 -1.27
C ASN A 174 3.18 16.57 -0.11
N GLY A 175 4.25 17.34 0.14
CA GLY A 175 4.27 18.36 1.19
C GLY A 175 4.41 17.85 2.61
N GLY A 176 4.72 16.59 2.79
CA GLY A 176 4.91 15.88 4.05
C GLY A 176 4.00 14.68 4.19
N SER A 177 4.61 13.51 4.10
CA SER A 177 3.92 12.22 4.20
C SER A 177 4.47 11.39 5.34
N PHE A 178 3.68 10.43 5.80
CA PHE A 178 4.14 9.33 6.61
C PHE A 178 3.95 8.01 5.89
N ALA A 179 4.89 7.11 6.10
CA ALA A 179 4.87 5.77 5.55
C ALA A 179 4.93 4.75 6.70
N ILE A 180 3.91 3.92 6.81
CA ILE A 180 3.75 2.95 7.89
C ILE A 180 3.73 1.55 7.31
N THR A 181 4.52 0.67 7.91
CA THR A 181 4.43 -0.76 7.63
C THR A 181 3.85 -1.46 8.84
N VAL A 182 2.82 -2.27 8.62
CA VAL A 182 2.16 -3.05 9.67
C VAL A 182 2.19 -4.54 9.35
N SER A 183 2.06 -5.35 10.39
CA SER A 183 1.82 -6.79 10.30
C SER A 183 0.67 -7.18 11.23
N LYS A 184 0.14 -8.39 11.06
CA LYS A 184 -0.80 -8.95 12.04
C LYS A 184 -0.15 -9.00 13.43
N LYS A 185 -0.92 -8.79 14.51
CA LYS A 185 -0.39 -8.79 15.89
C LYS A 185 0.42 -10.05 16.21
N LYS A 186 -0.01 -11.22 15.72
CA LYS A 186 0.65 -12.51 15.95
C LYS A 186 1.88 -12.77 15.06
N ALA A 187 2.17 -11.90 14.09
CA ALA A 187 3.31 -12.06 13.18
C ALA A 187 4.64 -11.92 13.93
N LYS A 188 5.69 -12.52 13.36
CA LYS A 188 7.05 -12.60 13.94
C LYS A 188 7.78 -11.26 14.09
N TYR A 189 7.26 -10.20 13.51
CA TYR A 189 7.94 -8.88 13.53
C TYR A 189 7.86 -8.25 14.92
N THR A 190 8.93 -7.53 15.31
CA THR A 190 8.92 -6.68 16.50
C THR A 190 8.03 -5.46 16.25
N GLU A 191 7.24 -5.09 17.25
CA GLU A 191 6.45 -3.87 17.18
C GLU A 191 7.37 -2.64 17.29
N TYR A 192 7.10 -1.64 16.47
CA TYR A 192 7.80 -0.36 16.51
C TYR A 192 7.45 0.39 17.80
N SER A 193 8.46 0.78 18.58
CA SER A 193 8.34 1.48 19.86
C SER A 193 8.81 2.93 19.76
#